data_d4f991916ae9cd13ca9ed3c0ac38d51b
#
_entry.id   d4f991916ae9cd13ca9ed3c0ac38d51b
#
_cell.length_a   1.000
_cell.length_b   1.000
_cell.length_c   1.000
_cell.angle_alpha   90.00
_cell.angle_beta   90.00
_cell.angle_gamma   90.00
#
_symmetry.space_group_name_H-M   'P 1'
#
loop_
_entity.id
_entity.type
_entity.pdbx_description
1 polymer ?
#
loop_
_entity_poly.entity_id
_entity_poly.type
_entity_poly.pdbx_seq_one_letter_code
_entity_poly.pdbx_strand_id
1 'polypeptide(L)'
;MTVYKIYRILLGEEPVHYSDEKITDFPSAGELLEKKPKPGIVLIDGIKGNKTSDMLKVFWELVELRGSAEFCFAPIYISRTMKQLDIMVDGITANIEERLPEAISILERGARVRRDALIDNYNLRMLTYMYVRGDSYLLSPVCAPFSQWVYSYPHIALLLDSASKAAQMLRPEDLSGQDRLRSFRFDTEIMMALKAVAYLEDNGYIERYALVDRIRKCPKCRTGHLNYVDICPNCGSIDIEKKVMMHCFTCGYVAPDSDFRKSMSFVCPKCNTVLRHLGSDYDHPLESHECNNCGSKFIEPEVKADCLFCRTRTDPSDLTVVNVYSYKLSEKGSAAVRTGTMQMEVQLFDGQNNLKFGYFCNILEWMREYRKRYSDEAFSVIGLKFSNLYEVETSLGEDIYNKIMDELIFRIRSMVRSTDITTSSAPDTFWILLPRTALENSRILAERIEKLNDMLEITSEKKIEIRARSFQIPA
;
A
#
# COMPACT_ATOMS: atom_id res chain seq x y z
N MET A 1 39.85 4.47 5.43
CA MET A 1 38.65 3.71 5.00
C MET A 1 37.65 3.69 6.16
N THR A 2 36.50 4.29 5.98
CA THR A 2 35.45 4.23 7.01
C THR A 2 34.95 2.79 7.08
N VAL A 3 35.17 2.14 8.22
CA VAL A 3 34.71 0.74 8.41
C VAL A 3 33.21 0.82 8.72
N TYR A 4 32.38 0.44 7.78
CA TYR A 4 30.95 0.32 8.00
C TYR A 4 30.65 -1.00 8.72
N LYS A 5 29.70 -0.97 9.66
CA LYS A 5 29.24 -2.15 10.38
C LYS A 5 28.16 -2.86 9.57
N ILE A 6 28.18 -4.18 9.61
CA ILE A 6 27.14 -5.03 9.07
C ILE A 6 26.40 -5.64 10.26
N TYR A 7 25.09 -5.46 10.29
CA TYR A 7 24.19 -6.02 11.28
C TYR A 7 23.38 -7.12 10.65
N ARG A 8 23.43 -8.32 11.22
CA ARG A 8 22.62 -9.45 10.74
C ARG A 8 21.49 -9.71 11.73
N ILE A 9 20.25 -9.69 11.24
CA ILE A 9 19.07 -10.14 11.96
C ILE A 9 18.85 -11.60 11.63
N LEU A 10 19.06 -12.48 12.60
CA LEU A 10 19.01 -13.90 12.44
C LEU A 10 17.65 -14.45 12.90
N LEU A 11 16.75 -14.76 11.96
CA LEU A 11 15.38 -15.22 12.23
C LEU A 11 15.25 -16.74 12.36
N GLY A 12 16.35 -17.47 12.30
CA GLY A 12 16.43 -18.93 12.42
C GLY A 12 17.72 -19.39 13.09
N GLU A 13 17.88 -20.70 13.24
CA GLU A 13 19.03 -21.29 13.94
C GLU A 13 20.30 -21.34 13.09
N GLU A 14 20.19 -21.38 11.76
CA GLU A 14 21.34 -21.51 10.86
C GLU A 14 21.38 -20.35 9.86
N PRO A 15 22.42 -19.51 9.90
CA PRO A 15 22.63 -18.49 8.90
C PRO A 15 23.01 -19.10 7.55
N VAL A 16 22.56 -18.47 6.46
CA VAL A 16 23.02 -18.80 5.11
C VAL A 16 24.45 -18.27 4.89
N HIS A 17 24.76 -17.15 5.54
CA HIS A 17 26.08 -16.55 5.51
C HIS A 17 26.90 -16.94 6.75
N TYR A 18 28.14 -17.34 6.54
CA TYR A 18 29.07 -17.62 7.64
C TYR A 18 29.38 -16.32 8.42
N SER A 19 29.64 -16.48 9.72
CA SER A 19 30.05 -15.38 10.57
C SER A 19 31.43 -14.85 10.14
N ASP A 20 31.47 -13.57 9.76
CA ASP A 20 32.71 -12.80 9.62
C ASP A 20 32.84 -11.91 10.87
N GLU A 21 34.07 -11.60 11.30
CA GLU A 21 34.36 -10.69 12.42
C GLU A 21 33.73 -9.28 12.23
N LYS A 22 33.34 -8.92 11.00
CA LYS A 22 32.68 -7.66 10.65
C LYS A 22 31.17 -7.69 10.85
N ILE A 23 30.56 -8.86 11.05
CA ILE A 23 29.10 -9.03 11.16
C ILE A 23 28.74 -9.12 12.64
N THR A 24 27.78 -8.31 13.06
CA THR A 24 27.22 -8.37 14.41
C THR A 24 25.79 -8.91 14.34
N ASP A 25 25.53 -10.01 15.04
CA ASP A 25 24.26 -10.71 15.03
C ASP A 25 23.29 -10.15 16.07
N PHE A 26 22.02 -10.10 15.67
CA PHE A 26 20.88 -9.72 16.49
C PHE A 26 19.72 -10.69 16.25
N PRO A 27 18.92 -11.01 17.26
CA PRO A 27 17.74 -11.88 17.09
C PRO A 27 16.54 -11.13 16.49
N SER A 28 16.53 -9.78 16.54
CA SER A 28 15.47 -8.94 16.00
C SER A 28 15.95 -7.51 15.70
N ALA A 29 15.17 -6.79 14.88
CA ALA A 29 15.35 -5.36 14.65
C ALA A 29 15.15 -4.56 15.95
N GLY A 30 14.21 -4.94 16.80
CA GLY A 30 13.98 -4.31 18.09
C GLY A 30 15.24 -4.29 18.96
N GLU A 31 15.90 -5.43 19.13
CA GLU A 31 17.15 -5.50 19.91
C GLU A 31 18.32 -4.73 19.26
N LEU A 32 18.38 -4.69 17.93
CA LEU A 32 19.33 -3.85 17.23
C LEU A 32 19.10 -2.37 17.54
N LEU A 33 17.84 -1.91 17.48
CA LEU A 33 17.46 -0.51 17.67
C LEU A 33 17.62 -0.06 19.13
N GLU A 34 17.36 -0.94 20.11
CA GLU A 34 17.56 -0.66 21.54
C GLU A 34 19.01 -0.30 21.88
N LYS A 35 19.97 -0.91 21.18
CA LYS A 35 21.40 -0.60 21.36
C LYS A 35 21.81 0.74 20.73
N LYS A 36 20.90 1.42 20.02
CA LYS A 36 21.14 2.71 19.35
C LYS A 36 22.45 2.77 18.55
N PRO A 37 22.75 1.77 17.72
CA PRO A 37 23.99 1.75 16.96
C PRO A 37 23.96 2.79 15.85
N LYS A 38 25.13 3.14 15.33
CA LYS A 38 25.22 3.98 14.12
C LYS A 38 24.63 3.22 12.94
N PRO A 39 23.97 3.92 11.98
CA PRO A 39 23.48 3.31 10.77
C PRO A 39 24.54 2.47 10.07
N GLY A 40 24.15 1.30 9.61
CA GLY A 40 25.01 0.35 8.93
C GLY A 40 24.23 -0.45 7.89
N ILE A 41 24.88 -1.45 7.32
CA ILE A 41 24.26 -2.39 6.37
C ILE A 41 23.50 -3.43 7.18
N VAL A 42 22.26 -3.71 6.80
CA VAL A 42 21.46 -4.74 7.47
C VAL A 42 21.24 -5.94 6.54
N LEU A 43 21.45 -7.14 7.06
CA LEU A 43 21.17 -8.40 6.41
C LEU A 43 20.15 -9.18 7.25
N ILE A 44 18.99 -9.52 6.68
CA ILE A 44 18.03 -10.42 7.33
C ILE A 44 18.28 -11.82 6.80
N ASP A 45 18.64 -12.74 7.70
CA ASP A 45 19.13 -14.06 7.38
C ASP A 45 18.44 -15.17 8.21
N GLY A 46 18.75 -16.44 7.92
CA GLY A 46 18.27 -17.59 8.68
C GLY A 46 16.86 -18.06 8.35
N ILE A 47 16.28 -17.60 7.24
CA ILE A 47 14.92 -17.94 6.84
C ILE A 47 14.93 -19.26 6.04
N LYS A 48 14.33 -20.31 6.58
CA LYS A 48 14.32 -21.66 5.95
C LYS A 48 13.15 -21.90 4.99
N GLY A 49 12.03 -21.21 5.15
CA GLY A 49 10.77 -21.47 4.43
C GLY A 49 10.21 -20.29 3.64
N ASN A 50 9.19 -20.57 2.83
CA ASN A 50 8.34 -19.57 2.14
C ASN A 50 6.93 -19.57 2.75
N LYS A 51 6.77 -19.96 4.01
CA LYS A 51 5.47 -19.95 4.68
C LYS A 51 5.06 -18.52 4.97
N THR A 52 3.76 -18.27 5.00
CA THR A 52 3.19 -16.95 5.35
C THR A 52 3.70 -16.45 6.71
N SER A 53 3.93 -17.36 7.67
CA SER A 53 4.51 -17.03 8.97
C SER A 53 5.92 -16.46 8.88
N ASP A 54 6.75 -16.99 7.97
CA ASP A 54 8.12 -16.53 7.79
C ASP A 54 8.14 -15.16 7.10
N MET A 55 7.27 -14.96 6.11
CA MET A 55 7.07 -13.65 5.48
C MET A 55 6.62 -12.59 6.48
N LEU A 56 5.68 -12.90 7.37
CA LEU A 56 5.21 -11.96 8.39
C LEU A 56 6.33 -11.58 9.37
N LYS A 57 7.19 -12.51 9.77
CA LYS A 57 8.34 -12.20 10.62
C LYS A 57 9.26 -11.21 9.92
N VAL A 58 9.70 -11.49 8.71
CA VAL A 58 10.56 -10.59 7.94
C VAL A 58 9.89 -9.23 7.71
N PHE A 59 8.60 -9.22 7.41
CA PHE A 59 7.84 -7.99 7.22
C PHE A 59 7.92 -7.08 8.46
N TRP A 60 7.74 -7.62 9.66
CA TRP A 60 7.80 -6.82 10.89
C TRP A 60 9.21 -6.29 11.18
N GLU A 61 10.25 -7.08 10.95
CA GLU A 61 11.63 -6.61 11.06
C GLU A 61 11.90 -5.44 10.10
N LEU A 62 11.42 -5.54 8.86
CA LEU A 62 11.55 -4.48 7.86
C LEU A 62 10.77 -3.22 8.26
N VAL A 63 9.56 -3.37 8.80
CA VAL A 63 8.74 -2.24 9.28
C VAL A 63 9.46 -1.52 10.42
N GLU A 64 10.00 -2.24 11.40
CA GLU A 64 10.74 -1.63 12.51
C GLU A 64 11.99 -0.88 12.02
N LEU A 65 12.78 -1.48 11.14
CA LEU A 65 13.96 -0.85 10.58
C LEU A 65 13.60 0.40 9.75
N ARG A 66 12.67 0.28 8.82
CA ARG A 66 12.25 1.41 7.95
C ARG A 66 11.53 2.50 8.73
N GLY A 67 10.88 2.14 9.83
CA GLY A 67 10.25 3.06 10.76
C GLY A 67 11.23 3.80 11.67
N SER A 68 12.45 3.32 11.86
CA SER A 68 13.42 3.96 12.74
C SER A 68 14.08 5.17 12.10
N ALA A 69 14.39 6.20 12.89
CA ALA A 69 15.09 7.40 12.41
C ALA A 69 16.50 7.08 11.91
N GLU A 70 17.15 6.07 12.50
CA GLU A 70 18.51 5.69 12.21
C GLU A 70 18.63 4.81 10.96
N PHE A 71 17.70 3.86 10.78
CA PHE A 71 17.77 2.83 9.74
C PHE A 71 16.77 3.00 8.59
N CYS A 72 15.90 4.03 8.61
CA CYS A 72 14.88 4.22 7.55
C CYS A 72 15.47 4.25 6.13
N PHE A 73 16.68 4.76 5.96
CA PHE A 73 17.37 4.80 4.67
C PHE A 73 18.54 3.82 4.55
N ALA A 74 18.80 3.03 5.60
CA ALA A 74 19.89 2.06 5.58
C ALA A 74 19.68 1.03 4.44
N PRO A 75 20.78 0.57 3.82
CA PRO A 75 20.69 -0.55 2.88
C PRO A 75 20.33 -1.82 3.64
N ILE A 76 19.25 -2.48 3.22
CA ILE A 76 18.73 -3.70 3.81
C ILE A 76 18.67 -4.78 2.74
N TYR A 77 19.26 -5.92 3.03
CA TYR A 77 19.27 -7.10 2.16
C TYR A 77 18.63 -8.29 2.86
N ILE A 78 18.08 -9.22 2.07
CA ILE A 78 17.57 -10.48 2.56
C ILE A 78 18.36 -11.62 1.90
N SER A 79 18.63 -12.70 2.63
CA SER A 79 19.39 -13.83 2.12
C SER A 79 18.60 -14.73 1.16
N ARG A 80 17.27 -14.55 1.10
CA ARG A 80 16.36 -15.36 0.27
C ARG A 80 15.25 -14.56 -0.35
N THR A 81 14.86 -14.91 -1.58
CA THR A 81 13.74 -14.29 -2.31
C THR A 81 12.42 -14.46 -1.58
N MET A 82 11.75 -13.34 -1.35
CA MET A 82 10.39 -13.24 -0.85
C MET A 82 9.64 -12.19 -1.67
N LYS A 83 9.09 -12.58 -2.81
CA LYS A 83 8.55 -11.67 -3.85
C LYS A 83 7.68 -10.52 -3.33
N GLN A 84 6.93 -10.74 -2.24
CA GLN A 84 6.07 -9.70 -1.65
C GLN A 84 6.85 -8.65 -0.82
N LEU A 85 8.09 -8.96 -0.42
CA LEU A 85 8.93 -8.11 0.42
C LEU A 85 10.11 -7.48 -0.33
N ASP A 86 10.34 -7.90 -1.59
CA ASP A 86 11.43 -7.38 -2.44
C ASP A 86 11.40 -5.86 -2.58
N ILE A 87 10.21 -5.27 -2.42
CA ILE A 87 9.97 -3.83 -2.48
C ILE A 87 10.48 -3.04 -1.27
N MET A 88 10.69 -3.70 -0.14
CA MET A 88 11.12 -3.08 1.11
C MET A 88 12.62 -3.22 1.35
N VAL A 89 13.31 -3.97 0.49
CA VAL A 89 14.74 -4.28 0.59
C VAL A 89 15.51 -3.72 -0.60
N ASP A 90 16.81 -3.62 -0.46
CA ASP A 90 17.71 -3.15 -1.51
C ASP A 90 18.25 -4.30 -2.38
N GLY A 91 17.87 -5.51 -2.06
CA GLY A 91 18.15 -6.68 -2.87
C GLY A 91 18.23 -7.99 -2.08
N ILE A 92 18.39 -9.04 -2.85
CA ILE A 92 18.58 -10.39 -2.36
C ILE A 92 20.05 -10.73 -2.58
N THR A 93 20.69 -11.28 -1.58
CA THR A 93 22.09 -11.66 -1.73
C THR A 93 22.41 -12.92 -0.93
N ALA A 94 23.09 -13.84 -1.60
CA ALA A 94 23.75 -14.97 -0.96
C ALA A 94 25.16 -14.59 -0.45
N ASN A 95 25.69 -13.44 -0.88
CA ASN A 95 26.99 -12.93 -0.43
C ASN A 95 26.91 -11.41 -0.28
N ILE A 96 26.92 -10.92 0.96
CA ILE A 96 26.84 -9.48 1.25
C ILE A 96 28.04 -8.69 0.73
N GLU A 97 29.19 -9.31 0.56
CA GLU A 97 30.40 -8.64 0.06
C GLU A 97 30.22 -8.10 -1.35
N GLU A 98 29.45 -8.80 -2.20
CA GLU A 98 29.13 -8.37 -3.56
C GLU A 98 28.30 -7.08 -3.59
N ARG A 99 27.57 -6.79 -2.52
CA ARG A 99 26.69 -5.62 -2.38
C ARG A 99 27.34 -4.46 -1.63
N LEU A 100 28.53 -4.65 -1.08
CA LEU A 100 29.20 -3.60 -0.27
C LEU A 100 29.38 -2.27 -1.01
N PRO A 101 29.83 -2.21 -2.27
CA PRO A 101 30.03 -0.94 -2.97
C PRO A 101 28.72 -0.11 -3.04
N GLU A 102 27.62 -0.76 -3.39
CA GLU A 102 26.28 -0.15 -3.48
C GLU A 102 25.81 0.30 -2.08
N ALA A 103 25.90 -0.60 -1.10
CA ALA A 103 25.47 -0.36 0.27
C ALA A 103 26.23 0.81 0.92
N ILE A 104 27.54 0.88 0.73
CA ILE A 104 28.37 1.98 1.22
C ILE A 104 27.95 3.30 0.59
N SER A 105 27.71 3.31 -0.71
CA SER A 105 27.25 4.51 -1.44
C SER A 105 25.90 5.03 -0.89
N ILE A 106 24.96 4.13 -0.55
CA ILE A 106 23.68 4.50 0.08
C ILE A 106 23.94 5.13 1.46
N LEU A 107 24.79 4.52 2.30
CA LEU A 107 25.11 5.04 3.64
C LEU A 107 25.78 6.41 3.58
N GLU A 108 26.73 6.61 2.65
CA GLU A 108 27.42 7.90 2.50
C GLU A 108 26.48 9.02 2.06
N ARG A 109 25.56 8.74 1.13
CA ARG A 109 24.53 9.70 0.74
C ARG A 109 23.56 9.97 1.88
N GLY A 110 23.13 8.93 2.59
CA GLY A 110 22.26 9.05 3.76
C GLY A 110 22.86 9.85 4.91
N ALA A 111 24.17 9.82 5.06
CA ALA A 111 24.87 10.63 6.07
C ALA A 111 24.86 12.15 5.77
N ARG A 112 24.64 12.53 4.51
CA ARG A 112 24.61 13.94 4.07
C ARG A 112 23.21 14.56 4.13
N VAL A 113 22.19 13.78 4.41
CA VAL A 113 20.79 14.26 4.44
C VAL A 113 20.46 14.85 5.80
N ARG A 114 19.70 15.94 5.79
CA ARG A 114 19.20 16.57 7.03
C ARG A 114 18.04 15.76 7.61
N ARG A 115 18.29 14.99 8.65
CA ARG A 115 17.32 14.07 9.26
C ARG A 115 16.21 14.77 10.03
N ASP A 116 16.50 15.92 10.61
CA ASP A 116 15.54 16.77 11.33
C ASP A 116 14.36 17.23 10.46
N ALA A 117 14.60 17.47 9.18
CA ALA A 117 13.57 17.86 8.23
C ALA A 117 12.67 16.69 7.75
N LEU A 118 13.10 15.44 8.00
CA LEU A 118 12.46 14.24 7.46
C LEU A 118 11.35 13.67 8.37
N ILE A 119 11.38 14.02 9.66
CA ILE A 119 10.51 13.39 10.67
C ILE A 119 9.03 13.67 10.35
N ASP A 120 8.72 14.83 9.77
CA ASP A 120 7.36 15.35 9.63
C ASP A 120 6.83 15.37 8.19
N ASN A 121 7.64 14.99 7.20
CA ASN A 121 7.25 15.08 5.80
C ASN A 121 7.46 13.76 5.07
N TYR A 122 6.36 13.01 4.89
CA TYR A 122 6.36 11.74 4.20
C TYR A 122 6.86 11.86 2.74
N ASN A 123 6.43 12.89 2.02
CA ASN A 123 6.86 13.12 0.64
C ASN A 123 8.36 13.36 0.55
N LEU A 124 8.92 14.12 1.50
CA LEU A 124 10.35 14.35 1.58
C LEU A 124 11.11 13.06 1.94
N ARG A 125 10.57 12.20 2.82
CA ARG A 125 11.15 10.89 3.09
C ARG A 125 11.21 10.02 1.85
N MET A 126 10.15 10.02 1.06
CA MET A 126 10.08 9.27 -0.18
C MET A 126 11.13 9.74 -1.19
N LEU A 127 11.24 11.07 -1.40
CA LEU A 127 12.28 11.64 -2.24
C LEU A 127 13.68 11.32 -1.70
N THR A 128 13.87 11.37 -0.38
CA THR A 128 15.14 11.03 0.26
C THR A 128 15.51 9.56 0.06
N TYR A 129 14.53 8.67 0.15
CA TYR A 129 14.73 7.25 -0.12
C TYR A 129 15.25 7.01 -1.55
N MET A 130 14.67 7.70 -2.54
CA MET A 130 15.15 7.67 -3.92
C MET A 130 16.56 8.28 -4.04
N TYR A 131 16.77 9.46 -3.45
CA TYR A 131 18.03 10.21 -3.52
C TYR A 131 19.24 9.43 -2.99
N VAL A 132 19.10 8.77 -1.84
CA VAL A 132 20.21 8.02 -1.24
C VAL A 132 20.58 6.77 -2.06
N ARG A 133 19.68 6.26 -2.88
CA ARG A 133 19.93 5.14 -3.79
C ARG A 133 20.55 5.58 -5.12
N GLY A 134 20.51 6.88 -5.43
CA GLY A 134 21.20 7.49 -6.57
C GLY A 134 20.35 7.54 -7.83
N ASP A 135 20.94 8.14 -8.85
CA ASP A 135 20.24 8.50 -10.09
C ASP A 135 19.76 7.30 -10.91
N SER A 136 20.35 6.13 -10.71
CA SER A 136 19.90 4.87 -11.33
C SER A 136 18.71 4.23 -10.64
N TYR A 137 18.33 4.70 -9.43
CA TYR A 137 17.18 4.15 -8.72
C TYR A 137 15.87 4.59 -9.35
N LEU A 138 15.03 3.61 -9.65
CA LEU A 138 13.69 3.82 -10.17
C LEU A 138 12.66 3.44 -9.12
N LEU A 139 11.75 4.36 -8.85
CA LEU A 139 10.56 4.06 -8.09
C LEU A 139 9.61 3.24 -8.98
N SER A 140 9.68 1.92 -8.86
CA SER A 140 8.89 0.99 -9.67
C SER A 140 7.65 0.52 -8.92
N PRO A 141 6.51 0.40 -9.64
CA PRO A 141 5.30 -0.14 -9.05
C PRO A 141 5.45 -1.65 -8.79
N VAL A 142 4.77 -2.12 -7.77
CA VAL A 142 4.75 -3.53 -7.38
C VAL A 142 3.34 -4.01 -7.11
N CYS A 143 3.09 -5.27 -7.39
CA CYS A 143 1.78 -5.85 -7.11
C CYS A 143 1.46 -5.83 -5.62
N ALA A 144 0.22 -5.50 -5.30
CA ALA A 144 -0.34 -5.46 -3.94
C ALA A 144 -1.39 -6.58 -3.76
N PRO A 145 -0.97 -7.84 -3.60
CA PRO A 145 -1.86 -9.01 -3.73
C PRO A 145 -2.95 -9.10 -2.67
N PHE A 146 -2.78 -8.44 -1.52
CA PHE A 146 -3.75 -8.45 -0.42
C PHE A 146 -4.58 -7.17 -0.32
N SER A 147 -4.56 -6.34 -1.36
CA SER A 147 -5.22 -5.05 -1.42
C SER A 147 -6.25 -5.01 -2.53
N GLN A 148 -7.27 -4.16 -2.38
CA GLN A 148 -8.16 -3.79 -3.50
C GLN A 148 -7.39 -3.06 -4.63
N TRP A 149 -6.18 -2.59 -4.37
CA TRP A 149 -5.27 -1.98 -5.32
C TRP A 149 -4.38 -3.03 -5.98
N VAL A 150 -4.31 -2.99 -7.30
CA VAL A 150 -3.48 -3.92 -8.07
C VAL A 150 -2.00 -3.61 -7.86
N TYR A 151 -1.66 -2.31 -7.77
CA TYR A 151 -0.29 -1.84 -7.61
C TYR A 151 -0.14 -0.92 -6.41
N SER A 152 1.07 -0.93 -5.86
CA SER A 152 1.58 -0.01 -4.86
C SER A 152 3.00 0.41 -5.19
N TYR A 153 3.59 1.25 -4.33
CA TYR A 153 5.01 1.63 -4.42
C TYR A 153 5.75 1.28 -3.11
N PRO A 154 7.09 1.08 -3.17
CA PRO A 154 7.86 0.46 -2.07
C PRO A 154 7.86 1.20 -0.72
N HIS A 155 7.30 2.38 -0.64
CA HIS A 155 7.47 3.31 0.48
C HIS A 155 6.43 3.19 1.57
N ILE A 156 5.57 2.18 1.50
CA ILE A 156 4.53 1.92 2.53
C ILE A 156 5.14 1.86 3.93
N ALA A 157 6.29 1.21 4.07
CA ALA A 157 6.97 1.09 5.36
C ALA A 157 7.39 2.43 5.97
N LEU A 158 7.67 3.43 5.14
CA LEU A 158 8.00 4.78 5.61
C LEU A 158 6.80 5.55 6.16
N LEU A 159 5.57 5.17 5.76
CA LEU A 159 4.31 5.74 6.25
C LEU A 159 3.95 5.24 7.65
N LEU A 160 4.31 4.00 7.96
CA LEU A 160 3.85 3.32 9.17
C LEU A 160 4.40 3.90 10.46
N ASP A 161 5.55 4.57 10.40
CA ASP A 161 6.27 5.02 11.57
C ASP A 161 5.59 6.18 12.31
N SER A 162 5.03 7.16 11.61
CA SER A 162 4.54 8.38 12.26
C SER A 162 3.34 8.15 13.19
N ALA A 163 2.38 7.32 12.79
CA ALA A 163 1.22 6.97 13.62
C ALA A 163 1.60 6.04 14.79
N SER A 164 2.54 5.14 14.55
CA SER A 164 3.04 4.17 15.53
C SER A 164 3.82 4.85 16.67
N LYS A 165 4.71 5.81 16.37
CA LYS A 165 5.49 6.54 17.39
C LYS A 165 4.62 7.38 18.31
N ALA A 166 3.63 8.10 17.77
CA ALA A 166 2.73 8.87 18.61
C ALA A 166 1.91 7.97 19.55
N ALA A 167 1.47 6.81 19.07
CA ALA A 167 0.75 5.84 19.90
C ALA A 167 1.66 5.21 20.99
N GLN A 168 2.93 4.95 20.67
CA GLN A 168 3.91 4.45 21.65
C GLN A 168 4.28 5.49 22.72
N MET A 169 4.39 6.78 22.34
CA MET A 169 4.64 7.87 23.29
C MET A 169 3.46 8.06 24.26
N LEU A 170 2.25 7.77 23.82
CA LEU A 170 1.05 8.00 24.62
C LEU A 170 0.73 6.85 25.57
N ARG A 171 0.98 5.57 25.23
CA ARG A 171 0.98 4.43 26.16
C ARG A 171 1.50 3.14 25.53
N PRO A 172 2.62 2.56 26.01
CA PRO A 172 3.10 1.24 25.59
C PRO A 172 2.18 0.08 26.03
N GLU A 173 1.42 0.26 27.12
CA GLU A 173 0.70 -0.83 27.82
C GLU A 173 -0.69 -1.14 27.25
N ASP A 174 -1.33 -0.18 26.58
CA ASP A 174 -2.71 -0.30 26.07
C ASP A 174 -2.82 -0.88 24.65
N LEU A 175 -1.71 -1.06 23.95
CA LEU A 175 -1.69 -1.62 22.60
C LEU A 175 -1.19 -3.07 22.65
N SER A 176 -2.11 -4.02 22.84
CA SER A 176 -1.80 -5.43 22.63
C SER A 176 -1.31 -5.67 21.20
N GLY A 177 -0.41 -6.63 21.00
CA GLY A 177 0.11 -6.93 19.66
C GLY A 177 -0.99 -7.23 18.62
N GLN A 178 -2.17 -7.69 19.07
CA GLN A 178 -3.34 -7.92 18.23
C GLN A 178 -4.04 -6.62 17.80
N ASP A 179 -4.04 -5.57 18.62
CA ASP A 179 -4.61 -4.26 18.25
C ASP A 179 -3.69 -3.50 17.30
N ARG A 180 -2.37 -3.71 17.38
CA ARG A 180 -1.42 -3.21 16.37
C ARG A 180 -1.71 -3.81 14.98
N LEU A 181 -2.03 -5.10 14.90
CA LEU A 181 -2.39 -5.79 13.66
C LEU A 181 -3.76 -5.35 13.11
N ARG A 182 -4.74 -5.10 13.99
CA ARG A 182 -6.10 -4.68 13.60
C ARG A 182 -6.20 -3.22 13.17
N SER A 183 -5.33 -2.33 13.66
CA SER A 183 -5.28 -0.93 13.23
C SER A 183 -4.62 -0.74 11.87
N PHE A 184 -4.00 -1.79 11.34
CA PHE A 184 -3.28 -1.77 10.08
C PHE A 184 -4.27 -1.98 8.93
N ARG A 185 -4.76 -0.90 8.35
CA ARG A 185 -5.50 -0.94 7.08
C ARG A 185 -4.51 -0.79 5.94
N PHE A 186 -3.98 -1.90 5.48
CA PHE A 186 -3.03 -1.98 4.38
C PHE A 186 -3.51 -1.20 3.13
N ASP A 187 -4.80 -1.23 2.86
CA ASP A 187 -5.41 -0.47 1.76
C ASP A 187 -5.29 1.05 1.92
N THR A 188 -5.44 1.57 3.14
CA THR A 188 -5.27 3.00 3.41
C THR A 188 -3.82 3.43 3.16
N GLU A 189 -2.85 2.66 3.60
CA GLU A 189 -1.43 2.95 3.40
C GLU A 189 -1.04 2.91 1.92
N ILE A 190 -1.57 1.95 1.16
CA ILE A 190 -1.38 1.88 -0.30
C ILE A 190 -1.98 3.11 -0.98
N MET A 191 -3.19 3.49 -0.64
CA MET A 191 -3.84 4.69 -1.17
C MET A 191 -2.99 5.94 -0.91
N MET A 192 -2.48 6.07 0.32
CA MET A 192 -1.63 7.21 0.70
C MET A 192 -0.33 7.23 -0.10
N ALA A 193 0.30 6.07 -0.31
CA ALA A 193 1.48 5.96 -1.15
C ALA A 193 1.18 6.37 -2.61
N LEU A 194 0.05 5.95 -3.15
CA LEU A 194 -0.38 6.33 -4.50
C LEU A 194 -0.67 7.83 -4.62
N LYS A 195 -1.35 8.43 -3.63
CA LYS A 195 -1.59 9.88 -3.57
C LYS A 195 -0.28 10.67 -3.45
N ALA A 196 0.68 10.18 -2.66
CA ALA A 196 1.98 10.79 -2.54
C ALA A 196 2.76 10.76 -3.87
N VAL A 197 2.72 9.64 -4.60
CA VAL A 197 3.33 9.55 -5.94
C VAL A 197 2.68 10.53 -6.90
N ALA A 198 1.36 10.60 -6.94
CA ALA A 198 0.64 11.57 -7.78
C ALA A 198 1.02 13.01 -7.44
N TYR A 199 1.01 13.37 -6.15
CA TYR A 199 1.43 14.69 -5.68
C TYR A 199 2.87 15.03 -6.10
N LEU A 200 3.81 14.10 -5.94
CA LEU A 200 5.20 14.30 -6.29
C LEU A 200 5.39 14.48 -7.81
N GLU A 201 4.64 13.74 -8.61
CA GLU A 201 4.62 13.86 -10.07
C GLU A 201 4.03 15.22 -10.49
N ASP A 202 2.83 15.57 -10.02
CA ASP A 202 2.12 16.80 -10.39
C ASP A 202 2.91 18.06 -10.02
N ASN A 203 3.69 17.99 -8.94
CA ASN A 203 4.57 19.07 -8.52
C ASN A 203 5.99 19.00 -9.10
N GLY A 204 6.27 18.04 -9.97
CA GLY A 204 7.54 17.90 -10.67
C GLY A 204 8.74 17.49 -9.79
N TYR A 205 8.52 16.84 -8.65
CA TYR A 205 9.57 16.28 -7.80
C TYR A 205 10.07 14.93 -8.30
N ILE A 206 9.22 14.20 -9.01
CA ILE A 206 9.54 12.97 -9.74
C ILE A 206 9.05 13.07 -11.17
N GLU A 207 9.65 12.31 -12.07
CA GLU A 207 9.34 12.29 -13.48
C GLU A 207 9.04 10.87 -13.95
N ARG A 208 8.05 10.72 -14.85
CA ARG A 208 7.78 9.43 -15.49
C ARG A 208 9.01 8.93 -16.22
N TYR A 209 9.40 7.70 -15.93
CA TYR A 209 10.51 7.05 -16.62
C TYR A 209 10.03 6.08 -17.68
N ALA A 210 9.20 5.12 -17.31
CA ALA A 210 8.65 4.14 -18.24
C ALA A 210 7.20 3.77 -17.88
N LEU A 211 6.40 3.49 -18.90
CA LEU A 211 5.11 2.85 -18.74
C LEU A 211 5.33 1.36 -18.41
N VAL A 212 4.93 0.93 -17.23
CA VAL A 212 5.11 -0.45 -16.74
C VAL A 212 3.90 -1.31 -17.07
N ASP A 213 2.69 -0.76 -16.89
CA ASP A 213 1.45 -1.47 -17.14
C ASP A 213 0.29 -0.54 -17.47
N ARG A 214 -0.79 -1.14 -18.01
CA ARG A 214 -2.08 -0.49 -18.25
C ARG A 214 -3.17 -1.34 -17.65
N ILE A 215 -3.63 -0.95 -16.47
CA ILE A 215 -4.68 -1.67 -15.77
C ILE A 215 -6.07 -1.12 -16.11
N ARG A 216 -7.06 -2.00 -16.13
CA ARG A 216 -8.45 -1.62 -16.22
C ARG A 216 -9.08 -1.60 -14.84
N LYS A 217 -9.92 -0.62 -14.59
CA LYS A 217 -10.62 -0.43 -13.31
C LYS A 217 -12.12 -0.38 -13.52
N CYS A 218 -12.86 -0.90 -12.55
CA CYS A 218 -14.31 -0.77 -12.51
C CYS A 218 -14.71 0.72 -12.48
N PRO A 219 -15.58 1.20 -13.36
CA PRO A 219 -16.01 2.60 -13.38
C PRO A 219 -16.78 3.00 -12.13
N LYS A 220 -17.41 2.05 -11.42
CA LYS A 220 -18.22 2.30 -10.22
C LYS A 220 -17.39 2.39 -8.95
N CYS A 221 -16.53 1.42 -8.66
CA CYS A 221 -15.78 1.36 -7.41
C CYS A 221 -14.27 1.50 -7.58
N ARG A 222 -13.78 1.70 -8.81
CA ARG A 222 -12.39 1.94 -9.19
C ARG A 222 -11.38 0.85 -8.79
N THR A 223 -11.85 -0.33 -8.32
CA THR A 223 -10.96 -1.48 -8.10
C THR A 223 -10.48 -2.06 -9.43
N GLY A 224 -9.28 -2.65 -9.43
CA GLY A 224 -8.74 -3.41 -10.55
C GLY A 224 -9.06 -4.91 -10.52
N HIS A 225 -9.79 -5.39 -9.51
CA HIS A 225 -10.15 -6.80 -9.37
C HIS A 225 -11.36 -7.13 -10.26
N LEU A 226 -11.07 -7.38 -11.51
CA LEU A 226 -12.03 -7.70 -12.54
C LEU A 226 -11.86 -9.15 -12.97
N ASN A 227 -13.00 -9.83 -13.19
CA ASN A 227 -13.06 -11.13 -13.81
C ASN A 227 -13.69 -10.97 -15.20
N TYR A 228 -12.95 -11.32 -16.24
CA TYR A 228 -13.46 -11.32 -17.60
C TYR A 228 -14.12 -12.66 -17.86
N VAL A 229 -15.38 -12.61 -18.26
CA VAL A 229 -16.21 -13.81 -18.49
C VAL A 229 -16.81 -13.79 -19.87
N ASP A 230 -16.74 -14.93 -20.53
CA ASP A 230 -17.46 -15.19 -21.75
C ASP A 230 -18.91 -15.49 -21.43
N ILE A 231 -19.82 -14.80 -22.12
CA ILE A 231 -21.28 -14.97 -21.94
C ILE A 231 -21.97 -15.25 -23.24
N CYS A 232 -23.12 -15.89 -23.14
CA CYS A 232 -24.02 -16.09 -24.28
C CYS A 232 -24.57 -14.74 -24.76
N PRO A 233 -24.40 -14.38 -26.07
CA PRO A 233 -24.91 -13.12 -26.62
C PRO A 233 -26.43 -12.99 -26.56
N ASN A 234 -27.17 -14.13 -26.48
CA ASN A 234 -28.61 -14.13 -26.48
C ASN A 234 -29.22 -13.96 -25.08
N CYS A 235 -28.68 -14.64 -24.05
CA CYS A 235 -29.31 -14.65 -22.72
C CYS A 235 -28.37 -14.20 -21.58
N GLY A 236 -27.09 -13.86 -21.87
CA GLY A 236 -26.13 -13.40 -20.88
C GLY A 236 -25.62 -14.48 -19.91
N SER A 237 -25.98 -15.76 -20.13
CA SER A 237 -25.51 -16.88 -19.30
C SER A 237 -24.03 -17.11 -19.50
N ILE A 238 -23.31 -17.40 -18.40
CA ILE A 238 -21.92 -17.84 -18.41
C ILE A 238 -21.79 -19.35 -18.66
N ASP A 239 -22.90 -20.08 -18.61
CA ASP A 239 -22.95 -21.52 -18.84
C ASP A 239 -22.97 -21.80 -20.33
N ILE A 240 -21.79 -21.70 -20.93
CA ILE A 240 -21.55 -21.94 -22.36
C ILE A 240 -20.53 -23.06 -22.53
N GLU A 241 -20.76 -23.94 -23.45
CA GLU A 241 -19.88 -25.05 -23.78
C GLU A 241 -19.22 -24.81 -25.14
N LYS A 242 -17.93 -25.04 -25.23
CA LYS A 242 -17.17 -24.98 -26.46
C LYS A 242 -17.35 -26.28 -27.23
N LYS A 243 -17.81 -26.19 -28.47
CA LYS A 243 -18.00 -27.33 -29.38
C LYS A 243 -17.03 -27.21 -30.56
N VAL A 244 -16.25 -28.24 -30.77
CA VAL A 244 -15.43 -28.35 -31.98
C VAL A 244 -16.34 -28.75 -33.13
N MET A 245 -16.38 -27.95 -34.19
CA MET A 245 -17.18 -28.24 -35.39
C MET A 245 -16.34 -29.08 -36.34
N MET A 246 -16.99 -30.04 -37.01
CA MET A 246 -16.40 -30.85 -38.05
C MET A 246 -17.11 -30.60 -39.36
N HIS A 247 -16.38 -30.43 -40.44
CA HIS A 247 -16.86 -30.22 -41.78
C HIS A 247 -16.53 -31.42 -42.67
N CYS A 248 -17.52 -32.06 -43.22
CA CYS A 248 -17.37 -33.17 -44.15
C CYS A 248 -17.12 -32.65 -45.55
N PHE A 249 -15.95 -32.93 -46.15
CA PHE A 249 -15.64 -32.47 -47.49
C PHE A 249 -16.48 -33.16 -48.60
N THR A 250 -16.99 -34.34 -48.33
CA THR A 250 -17.80 -35.06 -49.30
C THR A 250 -19.12 -34.40 -49.57
N CYS A 251 -19.81 -33.83 -48.57
CA CYS A 251 -21.15 -33.27 -48.72
C CYS A 251 -21.34 -31.86 -48.17
N GLY A 252 -20.27 -31.23 -47.66
CA GLY A 252 -20.27 -29.88 -47.08
C GLY A 252 -21.02 -29.76 -45.74
N TYR A 253 -21.37 -30.87 -45.10
CA TYR A 253 -22.10 -30.83 -43.83
C TYR A 253 -21.19 -30.42 -42.69
N VAL A 254 -21.63 -29.44 -41.90
CA VAL A 254 -20.93 -28.93 -40.71
C VAL A 254 -21.81 -29.14 -39.49
N ALA A 255 -21.26 -29.80 -38.46
CA ALA A 255 -21.91 -30.02 -37.18
C ALA A 255 -20.84 -30.25 -36.09
N PRO A 256 -21.24 -30.30 -34.80
CA PRO A 256 -20.33 -30.70 -33.73
C PRO A 256 -19.66 -32.04 -33.99
N ASP A 257 -18.42 -32.21 -33.60
CA ASP A 257 -17.66 -33.45 -33.79
C ASP A 257 -18.34 -34.68 -33.14
N SER A 258 -19.06 -34.42 -32.03
CA SER A 258 -19.88 -35.41 -31.34
C SER A 258 -20.90 -36.10 -32.26
N ASP A 259 -21.47 -35.36 -33.20
CA ASP A 259 -22.51 -35.87 -34.11
C ASP A 259 -21.92 -36.81 -35.17
N PHE A 260 -20.63 -36.62 -35.48
CA PHE A 260 -19.91 -37.50 -36.42
C PHE A 260 -19.33 -38.76 -35.76
N ARG A 261 -19.27 -38.79 -34.44
CA ARG A 261 -18.59 -39.86 -33.69
C ARG A 261 -19.49 -41.10 -33.56
N LYS A 262 -19.15 -42.16 -34.26
CA LYS A 262 -19.84 -43.49 -34.14
C LYS A 262 -18.81 -44.54 -33.70
N SER A 263 -18.94 -44.98 -32.44
CA SER A 263 -18.02 -45.96 -31.85
C SER A 263 -16.55 -45.53 -31.94
N MET A 264 -15.76 -46.16 -32.81
CA MET A 264 -14.34 -45.85 -32.95
C MET A 264 -14.00 -45.08 -34.25
N SER A 265 -14.98 -44.58 -34.97
CA SER A 265 -14.76 -43.88 -36.24
C SER A 265 -15.65 -42.65 -36.37
N PHE A 266 -15.21 -41.69 -37.21
CA PHE A 266 -16.06 -40.56 -37.60
C PHE A 266 -16.86 -40.95 -38.86
N VAL A 267 -18.15 -40.72 -38.78
CA VAL A 267 -19.08 -40.99 -39.89
C VAL A 267 -19.98 -39.77 -40.06
N CYS A 268 -20.01 -39.20 -41.24
CA CYS A 268 -20.87 -38.06 -41.51
C CYS A 268 -22.35 -38.44 -41.34
N PRO A 269 -23.12 -37.76 -40.47
CA PRO A 269 -24.52 -38.11 -40.24
C PRO A 269 -25.42 -37.82 -41.44
N LYS A 270 -25.00 -36.98 -42.40
CA LYS A 270 -25.75 -36.59 -43.58
C LYS A 270 -25.52 -37.53 -44.77
N CYS A 271 -24.26 -37.84 -45.10
CA CYS A 271 -23.95 -38.65 -46.29
C CYS A 271 -23.43 -40.04 -45.95
N ASN A 272 -23.30 -40.38 -44.66
CA ASN A 272 -22.79 -41.67 -44.15
C ASN A 272 -21.37 -42.04 -44.59
N THR A 273 -20.59 -41.10 -45.13
CA THR A 273 -19.19 -41.30 -45.48
C THR A 273 -18.36 -41.47 -44.21
N VAL A 274 -17.50 -42.50 -44.19
CA VAL A 274 -16.51 -42.69 -43.11
C VAL A 274 -15.37 -41.73 -43.32
N LEU A 275 -15.11 -40.91 -42.32
CA LEU A 275 -14.07 -39.85 -42.35
C LEU A 275 -12.81 -40.37 -41.62
N ARG A 276 -11.71 -40.51 -42.35
CA ARG A 276 -10.47 -41.13 -41.81
C ARG A 276 -9.32 -40.14 -41.67
N HIS A 277 -9.25 -39.18 -42.57
CA HIS A 277 -8.07 -38.30 -42.66
C HIS A 277 -8.46 -36.84 -42.53
N LEU A 278 -7.89 -36.19 -41.51
CA LEU A 278 -7.97 -34.74 -41.34
C LEU A 278 -7.26 -34.02 -42.52
N GLY A 279 -7.93 -33.04 -43.11
CA GLY A 279 -7.41 -32.28 -44.26
C GLY A 279 -7.74 -32.88 -45.64
N SER A 280 -8.23 -34.14 -45.70
CA SER A 280 -8.70 -34.74 -46.95
C SER A 280 -10.14 -35.19 -46.94
N ASP A 281 -10.62 -35.72 -45.83
CA ASP A 281 -12.02 -36.19 -45.70
C ASP A 281 -12.86 -35.19 -44.90
N TYR A 282 -12.23 -34.51 -43.97
CA TYR A 282 -12.83 -33.52 -43.09
C TYR A 282 -11.80 -32.52 -42.55
N ASP A 283 -12.27 -31.41 -42.04
CA ASP A 283 -11.52 -30.45 -41.22
C ASP A 283 -12.32 -29.99 -40.00
N HIS A 284 -11.68 -29.18 -39.16
CA HIS A 284 -12.28 -28.47 -38.03
C HIS A 284 -12.27 -26.95 -38.33
N PRO A 285 -13.18 -26.49 -39.19
CA PRO A 285 -13.09 -25.13 -39.73
C PRO A 285 -13.33 -24.06 -38.71
N LEU A 286 -14.11 -24.37 -37.66
CA LEU A 286 -14.54 -23.39 -36.65
C LEU A 286 -14.78 -24.08 -35.32
N GLU A 287 -14.52 -23.34 -34.27
CA GLU A 287 -15.03 -23.64 -32.94
C GLU A 287 -16.34 -22.87 -32.73
N SER A 288 -17.34 -23.51 -32.20
CA SER A 288 -18.62 -22.88 -31.86
C SER A 288 -18.88 -23.03 -30.37
N HIS A 289 -19.77 -22.22 -29.87
CA HIS A 289 -20.24 -22.29 -28.49
C HIS A 289 -21.74 -22.62 -28.48
N GLU A 290 -22.17 -23.40 -27.51
CA GLU A 290 -23.56 -23.68 -27.23
C GLU A 290 -23.90 -23.25 -25.80
N CYS A 291 -24.97 -22.50 -25.64
CA CYS A 291 -25.43 -22.08 -24.33
C CYS A 291 -26.33 -23.15 -23.71
N ASN A 292 -25.92 -23.67 -22.55
CA ASN A 292 -26.69 -24.70 -21.83
C ASN A 292 -28.02 -24.17 -21.26
N ASN A 293 -28.13 -22.83 -21.09
CA ASN A 293 -29.34 -22.21 -20.55
C ASN A 293 -30.41 -21.96 -21.60
N CYS A 294 -30.07 -21.49 -22.81
CA CYS A 294 -31.05 -21.14 -23.85
C CYS A 294 -30.88 -21.90 -25.15
N GLY A 295 -29.92 -22.82 -25.28
CA GLY A 295 -29.67 -23.62 -26.49
C GLY A 295 -29.13 -22.82 -27.68
N SER A 296 -28.81 -21.54 -27.53
CA SER A 296 -28.29 -20.71 -28.61
C SER A 296 -26.86 -21.15 -28.99
N LYS A 297 -26.62 -21.25 -30.30
CA LYS A 297 -25.32 -21.58 -30.88
C LYS A 297 -24.70 -20.35 -31.51
N PHE A 298 -23.43 -20.09 -31.24
CA PHE A 298 -22.71 -18.91 -31.72
C PHE A 298 -21.21 -19.22 -31.88
N ILE A 299 -20.54 -18.44 -32.69
CA ILE A 299 -19.09 -18.61 -32.96
C ILE A 299 -18.28 -17.89 -31.90
N GLU A 300 -18.61 -16.64 -31.60
CA GLU A 300 -17.90 -15.82 -30.65
C GLU A 300 -18.79 -15.47 -29.45
N PRO A 301 -18.37 -15.77 -28.23
CA PRO A 301 -19.06 -15.31 -27.04
C PRO A 301 -18.88 -13.79 -26.87
N GLU A 302 -19.79 -13.17 -26.17
CA GLU A 302 -19.62 -11.80 -25.71
C GLU A 302 -18.81 -11.80 -24.44
N VAL A 303 -17.82 -10.89 -24.35
CA VAL A 303 -16.97 -10.77 -23.15
C VAL A 303 -17.51 -9.66 -22.26
N LYS A 304 -17.72 -9.95 -20.99
CA LYS A 304 -18.04 -8.94 -19.95
C LYS A 304 -17.00 -8.96 -18.86
N ALA A 305 -16.88 -7.82 -18.16
CA ALA A 305 -16.04 -7.67 -16.99
C ALA A 305 -16.90 -7.61 -15.73
N ASP A 306 -16.81 -8.62 -14.90
CA ASP A 306 -17.48 -8.68 -13.59
C ASP A 306 -16.54 -8.14 -12.51
N CYS A 307 -16.94 -7.07 -11.85
CA CYS A 307 -16.21 -6.54 -10.72
C CYS A 307 -16.38 -7.45 -9.50
N LEU A 308 -15.28 -8.05 -9.01
CA LEU A 308 -15.33 -8.95 -7.85
C LEU A 308 -15.67 -8.24 -6.55
N PHE A 309 -15.49 -6.91 -6.49
CA PHE A 309 -15.74 -6.11 -5.31
C PHE A 309 -17.20 -5.62 -5.22
N CYS A 310 -17.69 -4.87 -6.23
CA CYS A 310 -19.04 -4.29 -6.21
C CYS A 310 -20.07 -5.05 -7.03
N ARG A 311 -19.69 -6.19 -7.63
CA ARG A 311 -20.54 -7.08 -8.43
C ARG A 311 -21.20 -6.42 -9.67
N THR A 312 -20.67 -5.28 -10.09
CA THR A 312 -21.15 -4.62 -11.32
C THR A 312 -20.56 -5.33 -12.53
N ARG A 313 -21.41 -5.68 -13.48
CA ARG A 313 -21.03 -6.19 -14.80
C ARG A 313 -20.92 -5.02 -15.77
N THR A 314 -19.84 -4.96 -16.53
CA THR A 314 -19.50 -3.83 -17.40
C THR A 314 -18.89 -4.34 -18.70
N ASP A 315 -19.11 -3.62 -19.79
CA ASP A 315 -18.41 -3.90 -21.04
C ASP A 315 -16.92 -3.58 -20.90
N PRO A 316 -16.03 -4.39 -21.48
CA PRO A 316 -14.59 -4.11 -21.46
C PRO A 316 -14.21 -2.73 -22.01
N SER A 317 -14.99 -2.19 -22.96
CA SER A 317 -14.81 -0.84 -23.52
C SER A 317 -15.12 0.28 -22.53
N ASP A 318 -15.99 0.05 -21.57
CA ASP A 318 -16.44 1.04 -20.58
C ASP A 318 -15.59 1.07 -19.32
N LEU A 319 -14.61 0.17 -19.24
CA LEU A 319 -13.67 0.14 -18.13
C LEU A 319 -12.71 1.33 -18.16
N THR A 320 -12.43 1.92 -17.01
CA THR A 320 -11.45 3.00 -16.89
C THR A 320 -10.04 2.44 -17.03
N VAL A 321 -9.29 2.94 -18.02
CA VAL A 321 -7.88 2.56 -18.21
C VAL A 321 -6.98 3.50 -17.41
N VAL A 322 -6.11 2.92 -16.58
CA VAL A 322 -5.11 3.63 -15.79
C VAL A 322 -3.71 3.16 -16.18
N ASN A 323 -2.87 4.10 -16.55
CA ASN A 323 -1.46 3.84 -16.82
C ASN A 323 -0.68 3.79 -15.51
N VAL A 324 0.22 2.82 -15.39
CA VAL A 324 1.10 2.62 -14.24
C VAL A 324 2.53 2.84 -14.69
N TYR A 325 3.21 3.80 -14.06
CA TYR A 325 4.54 4.23 -14.44
C TYR A 325 5.57 3.86 -13.37
N SER A 326 6.82 3.69 -13.81
CA SER A 326 7.99 3.87 -12.95
C SER A 326 8.46 5.34 -13.03
N TYR A 327 9.08 5.80 -11.95
CA TYR A 327 9.51 7.19 -11.83
C TYR A 327 10.97 7.29 -11.47
N LYS A 328 11.61 8.36 -11.91
CA LYS A 328 12.95 8.79 -11.48
C LYS A 328 12.85 10.07 -10.67
N LEU A 329 13.84 10.30 -9.83
CA LEU A 329 13.97 11.55 -9.08
C LEU A 329 14.33 12.69 -10.03
N SER A 330 13.59 13.81 -9.94
CA SER A 330 13.92 15.01 -10.73
C SER A 330 15.03 15.85 -10.05
N GLU A 331 15.57 16.83 -10.78
CA GLU A 331 16.48 17.82 -10.18
C GLU A 331 15.79 18.63 -9.05
N LYS A 332 14.50 18.99 -9.23
CA LYS A 332 13.70 19.64 -8.20
C LYS A 332 13.55 18.75 -6.95
N GLY A 333 13.30 17.45 -7.14
CA GLY A 333 13.25 16.49 -6.05
C GLY A 333 14.59 16.36 -5.34
N SER A 334 15.69 16.28 -6.07
CA SER A 334 17.05 16.26 -5.52
C SER A 334 17.38 17.53 -4.73
N ALA A 335 16.96 18.69 -5.24
CA ALA A 335 17.13 19.96 -4.55
C ALA A 335 16.32 20.02 -3.25
N ALA A 336 15.06 19.53 -3.26
CA ALA A 336 14.23 19.46 -2.06
C ALA A 336 14.87 18.61 -0.95
N VAL A 337 15.47 17.47 -1.32
CA VAL A 337 16.20 16.62 -0.36
C VAL A 337 17.43 17.33 0.21
N ARG A 338 18.23 18.00 -0.63
CA ARG A 338 19.43 18.73 -0.18
C ARG A 338 19.10 19.89 0.75
N THR A 339 18.03 20.62 0.48
CA THR A 339 17.59 21.77 1.29
C THR A 339 16.78 21.38 2.50
N GLY A 340 16.20 20.17 2.50
CA GLY A 340 15.26 19.71 3.51
C GLY A 340 13.91 20.42 3.45
N THR A 341 13.57 21.06 2.33
CA THR A 341 12.34 21.84 2.17
C THR A 341 11.62 21.50 0.86
N MET A 342 10.31 21.29 0.96
CA MET A 342 9.40 21.21 -0.18
C MET A 342 8.56 22.51 -0.24
N GLN A 343 8.10 22.89 -1.41
CA GLN A 343 7.08 23.94 -1.49
C GLN A 343 5.83 23.46 -0.73
N MET A 344 5.27 24.35 0.09
CA MET A 344 4.26 24.05 1.11
C MET A 344 3.18 23.08 0.60
N GLU A 345 3.05 21.97 1.31
CA GLU A 345 1.80 21.20 1.33
C GLU A 345 0.70 22.08 1.94
N VAL A 346 -0.51 21.96 1.38
CA VAL A 346 -1.70 22.54 2.01
C VAL A 346 -1.81 21.92 3.41
N GLN A 347 -1.53 22.71 4.43
CA GLN A 347 -1.69 22.25 5.82
C GLN A 347 -3.19 22.24 6.11
N LEU A 348 -3.75 21.06 6.38
CA LEU A 348 -5.15 20.90 6.80
C LEU A 348 -5.50 21.72 8.04
N PHE A 349 -4.51 22.17 8.79
CA PHE A 349 -4.65 23.10 9.92
C PHE A 349 -3.73 24.31 9.72
N ASP A 350 -4.19 25.33 8.99
CA ASP A 350 -3.56 26.63 8.97
C ASP A 350 -4.00 27.43 10.22
N GLY A 351 -3.08 27.64 11.14
CA GLY A 351 -3.38 28.44 12.34
C GLY A 351 -2.20 28.49 13.29
N GLN A 352 -2.23 29.45 14.19
CA GLN A 352 -1.13 29.75 15.12
C GLN A 352 -0.66 28.60 15.99
N ASN A 353 -1.44 27.51 16.14
CA ASN A 353 -1.16 26.39 17.04
C ASN A 353 -1.00 25.05 16.35
N ASN A 354 -0.84 25.03 15.03
CA ASN A 354 -0.53 23.80 14.32
C ASN A 354 0.97 23.60 14.20
N LEU A 355 1.46 22.56 14.82
CA LEU A 355 2.88 22.25 14.82
C LEU A 355 3.18 21.06 13.90
N LYS A 356 4.40 21.03 13.37
CA LYS A 356 4.92 19.81 12.74
C LYS A 356 5.00 18.69 13.77
N PHE A 357 4.71 17.47 13.36
CA PHE A 357 4.59 16.31 14.25
C PHE A 357 5.85 16.08 15.13
N GLY A 358 7.06 16.26 14.60
CA GLY A 358 8.27 16.12 15.38
C GLY A 358 8.40 17.16 16.51
N TYR A 359 8.01 18.41 16.27
CA TYR A 359 7.95 19.41 17.35
C TYR A 359 6.89 19.08 18.38
N PHE A 360 5.76 18.55 17.93
CA PHE A 360 4.72 18.09 18.84
C PHE A 360 5.22 16.95 19.73
N CYS A 361 5.94 15.98 19.20
CA CYS A 361 6.58 14.92 19.99
C CYS A 361 7.59 15.46 21.01
N ASN A 362 8.42 16.43 20.62
CA ASN A 362 9.37 17.07 21.55
C ASN A 362 8.63 17.81 22.68
N ILE A 363 7.51 18.46 22.39
CA ILE A 363 6.67 19.10 23.42
C ILE A 363 6.07 18.02 24.35
N LEU A 364 5.60 16.90 23.84
CA LEU A 364 5.10 15.80 24.66
C LEU A 364 6.17 15.25 25.61
N GLU A 365 7.40 15.05 25.13
CA GLU A 365 8.52 14.61 25.94
C GLU A 365 8.83 15.64 27.05
N TRP A 366 8.92 16.93 26.67
CA TRP A 366 9.12 18.00 27.65
C TRP A 366 7.99 18.05 28.69
N MET A 367 6.74 17.87 28.28
CA MET A 367 5.58 17.85 29.21
C MET A 367 5.61 16.64 30.13
N ARG A 368 6.12 15.49 29.71
CA ARG A 368 6.35 14.34 30.59
C ARG A 368 7.36 14.67 31.69
N GLU A 369 8.52 15.27 31.30
CA GLU A 369 9.52 15.70 32.28
C GLU A 369 8.98 16.81 33.20
N TYR A 370 8.18 17.73 32.66
CA TYR A 370 7.51 18.77 33.43
C TYR A 370 6.56 18.17 34.49
N ARG A 371 5.76 17.16 34.13
CA ARG A 371 4.85 16.49 35.07
C ARG A 371 5.54 15.72 36.19
N LYS A 372 6.71 15.15 35.96
CA LYS A 372 7.49 14.51 37.02
C LYS A 372 7.84 15.51 38.14
N ARG A 373 7.98 16.78 37.80
CA ARG A 373 8.30 17.85 38.76
C ARG A 373 7.04 18.55 39.31
N TYR A 374 5.99 18.62 38.51
CA TYR A 374 4.75 19.34 38.84
C TYR A 374 3.54 18.42 38.63
N SER A 375 3.33 17.53 39.61
CA SER A 375 2.35 16.44 39.52
C SER A 375 0.89 16.93 39.49
N ASP A 376 0.63 18.14 39.97
CA ASP A 376 -0.72 18.70 40.11
C ASP A 376 -1.30 19.23 38.78
N GLU A 377 -0.46 19.38 37.77
CA GLU A 377 -0.87 19.85 36.45
C GLU A 377 -1.35 18.67 35.57
N ALA A 378 -2.57 18.77 35.06
CA ALA A 378 -3.13 17.76 34.17
C ALA A 378 -2.93 18.14 32.70
N PHE A 379 -2.43 17.21 31.90
CA PHE A 379 -2.30 17.36 30.45
C PHE A 379 -2.89 16.14 29.76
N SER A 380 -3.66 16.38 28.73
CA SER A 380 -4.27 15.32 27.94
C SER A 380 -3.96 15.48 26.45
N VAL A 381 -4.04 14.38 25.73
CA VAL A 381 -3.91 14.35 24.28
C VAL A 381 -5.13 13.62 23.72
N ILE A 382 -5.69 14.15 22.63
CA ILE A 382 -6.72 13.45 21.85
C ILE A 382 -6.10 13.02 20.53
N GLY A 383 -6.17 11.72 20.23
CA GLY A 383 -5.91 11.19 18.90
C GLY A 383 -7.21 11.04 18.12
N LEU A 384 -7.23 11.60 16.92
CA LEU A 384 -8.36 11.53 16.00
C LEU A 384 -7.98 10.66 14.81
N LYS A 385 -8.79 9.66 14.50
CA LYS A 385 -8.65 8.81 13.32
C LYS A 385 -9.87 8.95 12.43
N PHE A 386 -9.65 9.31 11.17
CA PHE A 386 -10.67 9.35 10.15
C PHE A 386 -10.67 8.03 9.38
N SER A 387 -11.81 7.38 9.29
CA SER A 387 -11.98 6.14 8.52
C SER A 387 -12.86 6.41 7.30
N ASN A 388 -12.78 5.50 6.33
CA ASN A 388 -13.59 5.52 5.10
C ASN A 388 -13.36 6.76 4.19
N LEU A 389 -12.28 7.49 4.38
CA LEU A 389 -11.98 8.69 3.57
C LEU A 389 -11.97 8.37 2.08
N TYR A 390 -11.34 7.26 1.72
CA TYR A 390 -11.23 6.82 0.33
C TYR A 390 -12.59 6.40 -0.26
N GLU A 391 -13.39 5.64 0.48
CA GLU A 391 -14.69 5.19 0.02
C GLU A 391 -15.63 6.39 -0.22
N VAL A 392 -15.54 7.41 0.63
CA VAL A 392 -16.33 8.64 0.51
C VAL A 392 -15.83 9.48 -0.67
N GLU A 393 -14.53 9.70 -0.79
CA GLU A 393 -13.92 10.41 -1.93
C GLU A 393 -14.29 9.75 -3.27
N THR A 394 -14.21 8.41 -3.33
CA THR A 394 -14.54 7.66 -4.53
C THR A 394 -16.03 7.73 -4.89
N SER A 395 -16.91 7.79 -3.89
CA SER A 395 -18.36 7.83 -4.11
C SER A 395 -18.89 9.23 -4.47
N LEU A 396 -18.29 10.28 -3.92
CA LEU A 396 -18.77 11.67 -4.06
C LEU A 396 -17.96 12.50 -5.07
N GLY A 397 -16.73 12.05 -5.40
CA GLY A 397 -15.77 12.83 -6.18
C GLY A 397 -14.96 13.82 -5.33
N GLU A 398 -13.81 14.23 -5.88
CA GLU A 398 -12.78 15.00 -5.16
C GLU A 398 -13.29 16.38 -4.68
N ASP A 399 -14.04 17.10 -5.50
CA ASP A 399 -14.53 18.44 -5.18
C ASP A 399 -15.51 18.45 -3.99
N ILE A 400 -16.41 17.45 -3.94
CA ILE A 400 -17.40 17.34 -2.84
C ILE A 400 -16.70 16.85 -1.59
N TYR A 401 -15.81 15.88 -1.72
CA TYR A 401 -14.99 15.36 -0.63
C TYR A 401 -14.17 16.46 0.05
N ASN A 402 -13.48 17.31 -0.72
CA ASN A 402 -12.68 18.40 -0.17
C ASN A 402 -13.55 19.40 0.61
N LYS A 403 -14.74 19.77 0.11
CA LYS A 403 -15.68 20.62 0.83
C LYS A 403 -16.15 20.03 2.16
N ILE A 404 -16.41 18.72 2.19
CA ILE A 404 -16.79 18.01 3.42
C ILE A 404 -15.63 18.01 4.41
N MET A 405 -14.42 17.76 3.95
CA MET A 405 -13.23 17.76 4.80
C MET A 405 -12.94 19.16 5.37
N ASP A 406 -13.06 20.20 4.56
CA ASP A 406 -12.89 21.60 5.00
C ASP A 406 -13.91 21.98 6.08
N GLU A 407 -15.17 21.61 5.91
CA GLU A 407 -16.22 21.85 6.90
C GLU A 407 -15.97 21.08 8.20
N LEU A 408 -15.56 19.81 8.11
CA LEU A 408 -15.20 19.00 9.28
C LEU A 408 -14.06 19.62 10.07
N ILE A 409 -13.00 20.00 9.38
CA ILE A 409 -11.84 20.64 9.96
C ILE A 409 -12.22 21.95 10.62
N PHE A 410 -13.02 22.76 9.96
CA PHE A 410 -13.53 24.03 10.51
C PHE A 410 -14.31 23.79 11.82
N ARG A 411 -15.21 22.79 11.85
CA ARG A 411 -15.98 22.45 13.05
C ARG A 411 -15.09 21.94 14.19
N ILE A 412 -14.14 21.06 13.91
CA ILE A 412 -13.19 20.58 14.92
C ILE A 412 -12.38 21.75 15.48
N ARG A 413 -11.89 22.65 14.62
CA ARG A 413 -11.18 23.88 15.02
C ARG A 413 -12.01 24.77 15.95
N SER A 414 -13.29 24.91 15.68
CA SER A 414 -14.17 25.71 16.52
C SER A 414 -14.38 25.15 17.94
N MET A 415 -14.06 23.89 18.16
CA MET A 415 -14.13 23.21 19.46
C MET A 415 -12.81 23.29 20.24
N VAL A 416 -11.69 23.61 19.58
CA VAL A 416 -10.34 23.63 20.13
C VAL A 416 -9.99 25.05 20.58
N ARG A 417 -9.31 25.18 21.72
CA ARG A 417 -8.93 26.48 22.28
C ARG A 417 -7.67 27.04 21.59
N SER A 418 -7.46 28.35 21.70
CA SER A 418 -6.25 28.98 21.18
C SER A 418 -4.96 28.55 21.89
N THR A 419 -5.05 27.89 23.03
CA THR A 419 -3.92 27.33 23.79
C THR A 419 -3.63 25.88 23.45
N ASP A 420 -4.55 25.21 22.76
CA ASP A 420 -4.41 23.80 22.40
C ASP A 420 -3.52 23.67 21.15
N ILE A 421 -2.70 22.65 21.11
CA ILE A 421 -1.75 22.42 20.04
C ILE A 421 -2.23 21.25 19.18
N THR A 422 -2.28 21.47 17.88
CA THR A 422 -2.70 20.46 16.93
C THR A 422 -1.56 20.01 16.02
N THR A 423 -1.62 18.79 15.55
CA THR A 423 -0.70 18.25 14.54
C THR A 423 -1.36 17.12 13.77
N SER A 424 -0.78 16.73 12.63
CA SER A 424 -1.12 15.51 11.92
C SER A 424 0.09 14.60 11.83
N SER A 425 -0.09 13.32 12.11
CA SER A 425 0.95 12.30 11.92
C SER A 425 0.77 11.52 10.61
N ALA A 426 -0.45 11.57 10.06
CA ALA A 426 -0.83 10.98 8.77
C ALA A 426 -2.04 11.75 8.22
N PRO A 427 -2.36 11.66 6.92
CA PRO A 427 -3.52 12.34 6.32
C PRO A 427 -4.86 12.00 6.96
N ASP A 428 -4.97 10.87 7.63
CA ASP A 428 -6.17 10.40 8.32
C ASP A 428 -6.05 10.41 9.85
N THR A 429 -4.91 10.89 10.40
CA THR A 429 -4.62 10.81 11.84
C THR A 429 -4.11 12.15 12.37
N PHE A 430 -4.85 12.71 13.32
CA PHE A 430 -4.59 14.01 13.91
C PHE A 430 -4.46 13.90 15.43
N TRP A 431 -3.75 14.86 16.02
CA TRP A 431 -3.49 14.91 17.45
C TRP A 431 -3.78 16.30 17.98
N ILE A 432 -4.40 16.36 19.15
CA ILE A 432 -4.69 17.60 19.86
C ILE A 432 -4.11 17.47 21.27
N LEU A 433 -3.14 18.31 21.59
CA LEU A 433 -2.60 18.43 22.94
C LEU A 433 -3.40 19.51 23.68
N LEU A 434 -3.91 19.15 24.84
CA LEU A 434 -4.76 19.95 25.70
C LEU A 434 -4.03 20.32 27.01
N PRO A 435 -3.35 21.48 27.07
CA PRO A 435 -2.71 21.93 28.29
C PRO A 435 -3.74 22.15 29.42
N ARG A 436 -3.36 21.83 30.65
CA ARG A 436 -4.14 22.01 31.86
C ARG A 436 -5.57 21.40 31.77
N THR A 437 -5.67 20.25 31.10
CA THR A 437 -6.97 19.58 30.89
C THR A 437 -6.86 18.16 31.42
N ALA A 438 -7.72 17.84 32.37
CA ALA A 438 -7.85 16.49 32.93
C ALA A 438 -8.45 15.51 31.91
N LEU A 439 -8.19 14.22 32.12
CA LEU A 439 -8.63 13.17 31.20
C LEU A 439 -10.16 13.17 30.99
N GLU A 440 -10.92 13.40 32.04
CA GLU A 440 -12.38 13.45 31.99
C GLU A 440 -12.88 14.54 31.04
N ASN A 441 -12.28 15.75 31.14
CA ASN A 441 -12.62 16.87 30.27
C ASN A 441 -12.20 16.65 28.82
N SER A 442 -11.05 15.97 28.62
CA SER A 442 -10.62 15.61 27.27
C SER A 442 -11.52 14.56 26.61
N ARG A 443 -12.09 13.62 27.39
CA ARG A 443 -13.08 12.65 26.92
C ARG A 443 -14.36 13.36 26.45
N ILE A 444 -14.83 14.36 27.18
CA ILE A 444 -16.00 15.15 26.77
C ILE A 444 -15.77 15.83 25.42
N LEU A 445 -14.56 16.36 25.19
CA LEU A 445 -14.21 16.96 23.90
C LEU A 445 -14.12 15.89 22.80
N ALA A 446 -13.52 14.74 23.08
CA ALA A 446 -13.43 13.62 22.15
C ALA A 446 -14.83 13.14 21.72
N GLU A 447 -15.76 12.95 22.67
CA GLU A 447 -17.14 12.58 22.39
C GLU A 447 -17.89 13.63 21.55
N ARG A 448 -17.63 14.92 21.81
CA ARG A 448 -18.22 15.99 20.99
C ARG A 448 -17.71 15.97 19.54
N ILE A 449 -16.42 15.63 19.35
CA ILE A 449 -15.84 15.48 18.01
C ILE A 449 -16.44 14.24 17.33
N GLU A 450 -16.59 13.12 18.02
CA GLU A 450 -17.22 11.93 17.46
C GLU A 450 -18.68 12.13 17.06
N LYS A 451 -19.41 12.98 17.78
CA LYS A 451 -20.79 13.36 17.41
C LYS A 451 -20.92 14.11 16.09
N LEU A 452 -19.82 14.63 15.53
CA LEU A 452 -19.84 15.16 14.17
C LEU A 452 -20.21 14.10 13.14
N ASN A 453 -19.98 12.82 13.43
CA ASN A 453 -20.43 11.71 12.59
C ASN A 453 -21.93 11.74 12.32
N ASP A 454 -22.73 12.19 13.30
CA ASP A 454 -24.19 12.24 13.23
C ASP A 454 -24.69 13.46 12.45
N MET A 455 -23.85 14.49 12.36
CA MET A 455 -24.18 15.77 11.70
C MET A 455 -23.82 15.79 10.22
N LEU A 456 -23.04 14.82 9.77
CA LEU A 456 -22.68 14.69 8.37
C LEU A 456 -23.80 13.97 7.63
N GLU A 457 -24.86 14.68 7.28
CA GLU A 457 -25.88 14.22 6.35
C GLU A 457 -25.30 14.11 4.94
N ILE A 458 -24.55 13.06 4.70
CA ILE A 458 -24.10 12.71 3.36
C ILE A 458 -25.19 11.81 2.76
N THR A 459 -25.71 12.19 1.61
CA THR A 459 -26.73 11.46 0.85
C THR A 459 -26.28 10.08 0.34
N SER A 460 -25.08 9.62 0.70
CA SER A 460 -24.54 8.32 0.34
C SER A 460 -24.57 7.33 1.53
N GLU A 461 -24.72 6.04 1.24
CA GLU A 461 -24.65 4.97 2.25
C GLU A 461 -23.29 4.89 2.97
N LYS A 462 -22.27 5.65 2.52
CA LYS A 462 -20.92 5.65 3.06
C LYS A 462 -20.61 7.00 3.69
N LYS A 463 -20.33 7.00 4.99
CA LYS A 463 -19.98 8.19 5.79
C LYS A 463 -18.52 8.17 6.20
N ILE A 464 -17.93 9.35 6.35
CA ILE A 464 -16.66 9.49 7.07
C ILE A 464 -16.92 9.14 8.53
N GLU A 465 -16.12 8.23 9.08
CA GLU A 465 -16.18 7.89 10.49
C GLU A 465 -15.01 8.55 11.22
N ILE A 466 -15.30 9.34 12.24
CA ILE A 466 -14.33 9.95 13.13
C ILE A 466 -14.32 9.12 14.42
N ARG A 467 -13.14 8.66 14.81
CA ARG A 467 -12.90 8.04 16.12
C ARG A 467 -11.94 8.91 16.90
N ALA A 468 -12.30 9.24 18.13
CA ALA A 468 -11.49 10.06 19.01
C ALA A 468 -11.12 9.27 20.27
N ARG A 469 -9.86 9.30 20.66
CA ARG A 469 -9.39 8.70 21.91
C ARG A 469 -8.60 9.72 22.72
N SER A 470 -8.91 9.79 24.01
CA SER A 470 -8.22 10.64 24.97
C SER A 470 -7.18 9.87 25.74
N PHE A 471 -6.02 10.48 25.92
CA PHE A 471 -4.88 9.94 26.65
C PHE A 471 -4.42 10.99 27.67
N GLN A 472 -4.09 10.55 28.87
CA GLN A 472 -3.42 11.40 29.83
C GLN A 472 -1.91 11.24 29.68
N ILE A 473 -1.17 12.34 29.66
CA ILE A 473 0.29 12.29 29.66
C ILE A 473 0.70 11.77 31.04
N PRO A 474 1.39 10.63 31.15
CA PRO A 474 1.84 10.08 32.43
C PRO A 474 2.86 11.02 33.09
N ALA A 475 2.92 10.97 34.42
CA ALA A 475 3.93 11.66 35.21
C ALA A 475 5.30 11.00 35.09
#